data_17e04f9068965bc8020109b79a007bf8
#
_entry.id   17e04f9068965bc8020109b79a007bf8
#
_cell.length_a   1.000
_cell.length_b   1.000
_cell.length_c   1.000
_cell.angle_alpha   90.00
_cell.angle_beta   90.00
_cell.angle_gamma   90.00
#
_symmetry.space_group_name_H-M   'P 1'
#
loop_
_entity.id
_entity.type
_entity.pdbx_description
1 polymer ?
#
loop_
_entity_poly.entity_id
_entity_poly.type
_entity_poly.pdbx_seq_one_letter_code
_entity_poly.pdbx_strand_id
1 'polypeptide(L)'
;YLPHLDYNLQRNGSNDKSIEKDLLKIDEIVGETLQFYASRNVQVSILSEYGITSVSRPIFINRVFREKGWLRIKDEIGLELLDCGASRVFAITDHQVAHIYLNDKSIENEVRTILEDLPGVAKVYDQNNRSEIGLNHDRAGDLIAFSDEDAWFAYYYWLDDANAPDFARCVDVHRKYGYDPVELFLDPAQPFIKGKILLNLLKKKLGLRMLMDV
;
A
#
# COMPACT_ATOMS: atom_id res chain seq x y z
N TYR A 1 11.97 -12.68 -11.60
CA TYR A 1 11.49 -12.16 -10.33
C TYR A 1 11.75 -13.15 -9.21
N LEU A 2 12.36 -12.67 -8.11
CA LEU A 2 12.75 -13.49 -6.96
C LEU A 2 12.04 -12.98 -5.69
N PRO A 3 10.85 -13.49 -5.33
CA PRO A 3 10.02 -12.98 -4.24
C PRO A 3 10.44 -13.46 -2.83
N HIS A 4 11.55 -14.17 -2.70
CA HIS A 4 11.94 -14.86 -1.46
C HIS A 4 12.04 -13.94 -0.24
N LEU A 5 12.47 -12.69 -0.42
CA LEU A 5 12.57 -11.74 0.68
C LEU A 5 11.25 -11.03 0.97
N ASP A 6 10.38 -10.90 -0.04
CA ASP A 6 9.17 -10.08 0.05
C ASP A 6 8.20 -10.62 1.09
N TYR A 7 7.81 -11.88 0.97
CA TYR A 7 6.76 -12.47 1.82
C TYR A 7 7.09 -12.49 3.31
N ASN A 8 8.29 -12.94 3.67
CA ASN A 8 8.64 -13.04 5.07
C ASN A 8 8.97 -11.68 5.69
N LEU A 9 9.52 -10.74 4.90
CA LEU A 9 9.69 -9.37 5.33
C LEU A 9 8.34 -8.69 5.63
N GLN A 10 7.35 -8.85 4.75
CA GLN A 10 6.00 -8.32 4.99
C GLN A 10 5.34 -8.97 6.21
N ARG A 11 5.49 -10.29 6.39
CA ARG A 11 4.85 -11.05 7.46
C ARG A 11 5.49 -10.84 8.82
N ASN A 12 6.81 -10.83 8.88
CA ASN A 12 7.59 -10.93 10.13
C ASN A 12 8.35 -9.66 10.47
N GLY A 13 8.50 -8.75 9.50
CA GLY A 13 9.34 -7.57 9.63
C GLY A 13 10.83 -7.85 9.39
N SER A 14 11.60 -6.80 9.15
CA SER A 14 13.02 -6.88 8.77
C SER A 14 13.95 -7.41 9.87
N ASN A 15 13.52 -7.40 11.12
CA ASN A 15 14.32 -7.84 12.27
C ASN A 15 14.11 -9.32 12.65
N ASP A 16 13.23 -10.04 11.93
CA ASP A 16 12.99 -11.45 12.24
C ASP A 16 14.13 -12.34 11.75
N LYS A 17 14.51 -13.32 12.58
CA LYS A 17 15.60 -14.27 12.25
C LYS A 17 15.30 -15.16 11.05
N SER A 18 14.03 -15.32 10.66
CA SER A 18 13.67 -16.09 9.46
C SER A 18 14.21 -15.45 8.18
N ILE A 19 14.40 -14.13 8.17
CA ILE A 19 14.89 -13.38 7.02
C ILE A 19 16.31 -13.80 6.62
N GLU A 20 17.15 -14.18 7.59
CA GLU A 20 18.50 -14.68 7.30
C GLU A 20 18.48 -15.91 6.38
N LYS A 21 17.54 -16.82 6.59
CA LYS A 21 17.38 -18.02 5.74
C LYS A 21 16.99 -17.67 4.31
N ASP A 22 16.08 -16.72 4.17
CA ASP A 22 15.62 -16.25 2.85
C ASP A 22 16.73 -15.51 2.12
N LEU A 23 17.51 -14.71 2.84
CA LEU A 23 18.68 -14.03 2.30
C LEU A 23 19.72 -15.02 1.79
N LEU A 24 20.05 -16.06 2.56
CA LEU A 24 20.96 -17.12 2.13
C LEU A 24 20.43 -17.87 0.91
N LYS A 25 19.10 -18.11 0.86
CA LYS A 25 18.49 -18.80 -0.28
C LYS A 25 18.50 -17.98 -1.56
N ILE A 26 18.22 -16.70 -1.48
CA ILE A 26 18.27 -15.82 -2.65
C ILE A 26 19.71 -15.64 -3.14
N ASP A 27 20.67 -15.55 -2.23
CA ASP A 27 22.10 -15.47 -2.57
C ASP A 27 22.56 -16.72 -3.34
N GLU A 28 22.16 -17.92 -2.90
CA GLU A 28 22.42 -19.20 -3.62
C GLU A 28 21.87 -19.15 -5.05
N ILE A 29 20.60 -18.77 -5.21
CA ILE A 29 19.93 -18.73 -6.52
C ILE A 29 20.58 -17.69 -7.44
N VAL A 30 20.92 -16.52 -6.90
CA VAL A 30 21.65 -15.47 -7.64
C VAL A 30 23.02 -15.96 -8.05
N GLY A 31 23.76 -16.61 -7.14
CA GLY A 31 25.07 -17.20 -7.43
C GLY A 31 25.02 -18.21 -8.57
N GLU A 32 24.09 -19.17 -8.54
CA GLU A 32 23.87 -20.12 -9.62
C GLU A 32 23.54 -19.45 -10.95
N THR A 33 22.67 -18.44 -10.92
CA THR A 33 22.26 -17.65 -12.09
C THR A 33 23.46 -16.92 -12.71
N LEU A 34 24.27 -16.28 -11.89
CA LEU A 34 25.48 -15.59 -12.33
C LEU A 34 26.47 -16.56 -12.98
N GLN A 35 26.72 -17.72 -12.38
CA GLN A 35 27.61 -18.75 -12.93
C GLN A 35 27.09 -19.27 -14.27
N PHE A 36 25.79 -19.55 -14.39
CA PHE A 36 25.17 -20.00 -15.64
C PHE A 36 25.37 -19.00 -16.78
N TYR A 37 25.17 -17.72 -16.54
CA TYR A 37 25.28 -16.69 -17.58
C TYR A 37 26.72 -16.23 -17.84
N ALA A 38 27.62 -16.31 -16.86
CA ALA A 38 29.03 -15.98 -17.05
C ALA A 38 29.68 -16.81 -18.17
N SER A 39 29.36 -18.12 -18.25
CA SER A 39 29.87 -19.01 -19.28
C SER A 39 29.30 -18.72 -20.69
N ARG A 40 28.30 -17.84 -20.80
CA ARG A 40 27.60 -17.51 -22.05
C ARG A 40 27.84 -16.08 -22.51
N ASN A 41 28.74 -15.37 -21.86
CA ASN A 41 29.05 -13.96 -22.14
C ASN A 41 27.80 -13.04 -22.09
N VAL A 42 26.92 -13.31 -21.12
CA VAL A 42 25.70 -12.52 -20.87
C VAL A 42 25.93 -11.63 -19.65
N GLN A 43 25.68 -10.35 -19.80
CA GLN A 43 25.70 -9.41 -18.67
C GLN A 43 24.43 -9.59 -17.83
N VAL A 44 24.58 -9.71 -16.53
CA VAL A 44 23.47 -9.83 -15.56
C VAL A 44 23.42 -8.57 -14.73
N SER A 45 22.20 -7.99 -14.62
CA SER A 45 21.92 -6.88 -13.70
C SER A 45 20.96 -7.37 -12.62
N ILE A 46 21.27 -7.06 -11.36
CA ILE A 46 20.44 -7.36 -10.19
C ILE A 46 19.85 -6.06 -9.70
N LEU A 47 18.53 -6.03 -9.55
CA LEU A 47 17.78 -4.84 -9.17
C LEU A 47 16.89 -5.17 -7.97
N SER A 48 16.75 -4.22 -7.05
CA SER A 48 15.71 -4.19 -6.03
C SER A 48 14.85 -2.95 -6.24
N GLU A 49 13.54 -3.15 -6.34
CA GLU A 49 12.56 -2.10 -6.62
C GLU A 49 12.27 -1.27 -5.36
N TYR A 50 12.28 -1.91 -4.20
CA TYR A 50 11.96 -1.31 -2.91
C TYR A 50 12.67 -2.05 -1.76
N GLY A 51 12.65 -1.44 -0.59
CA GLY A 51 12.93 -2.09 0.68
C GLY A 51 11.67 -2.19 1.52
N ILE A 52 11.69 -2.98 2.59
CA ILE A 52 10.58 -3.15 3.52
C ILE A 52 11.05 -2.75 4.92
N THR A 53 10.28 -1.88 5.56
CA THR A 53 10.46 -1.46 6.95
C THR A 53 9.22 -1.78 7.77
N SER A 54 9.37 -1.86 9.09
CA SER A 54 8.23 -2.09 9.99
C SER A 54 7.44 -0.80 10.14
N VAL A 55 6.13 -0.88 9.95
CA VAL A 55 5.20 0.24 10.06
C VAL A 55 4.08 -0.07 11.05
N SER A 56 3.52 0.96 11.69
CA SER A 56 2.47 0.82 12.70
C SER A 56 1.34 1.85 12.60
N ARG A 57 1.50 2.89 11.74
CA ARG A 57 0.56 4.01 11.66
C ARG A 57 0.00 4.19 10.26
N PRO A 58 -1.25 3.78 9.98
CA PRO A 58 -1.92 4.06 8.72
C PRO A 58 -2.36 5.53 8.63
N ILE A 59 -2.23 6.11 7.44
CA ILE A 59 -2.67 7.47 7.12
C ILE A 59 -3.77 7.37 6.06
N PHE A 60 -4.96 7.87 6.37
CA PHE A 60 -6.14 7.75 5.52
C PHE A 60 -6.42 9.06 4.76
N ILE A 61 -5.54 9.45 3.83
CA ILE A 61 -5.65 10.72 3.09
C ILE A 61 -7.03 10.86 2.41
N ASN A 62 -7.48 9.83 1.72
CA ASN A 62 -8.75 9.88 0.98
C ASN A 62 -9.97 10.00 1.89
N ARG A 63 -9.93 9.47 3.11
CA ARG A 63 -10.98 9.72 4.12
C ARG A 63 -11.04 11.18 4.50
N VAL A 64 -9.89 11.81 4.74
CA VAL A 64 -9.81 13.26 5.04
C VAL A 64 -10.41 14.09 3.90
N PHE A 65 -10.06 13.79 2.65
CA PHE A 65 -10.64 14.48 1.49
C PHE A 65 -12.15 14.24 1.37
N ARG A 66 -12.62 13.07 1.73
CA ARG A 66 -14.05 12.76 1.73
C ARG A 66 -14.81 13.52 2.81
N GLU A 67 -14.30 13.58 4.03
CA GLU A 67 -14.87 14.34 5.15
C GLU A 67 -14.96 15.83 4.84
N LYS A 68 -14.00 16.36 4.07
CA LYS A 68 -14.03 17.74 3.53
C LYS A 68 -15.04 17.92 2.38
N GLY A 69 -15.65 16.83 1.88
CA GLY A 69 -16.58 16.87 0.74
C GLY A 69 -15.89 17.08 -0.61
N TRP A 70 -14.59 16.92 -0.69
CA TRP A 70 -13.81 17.09 -1.91
C TRP A 70 -13.69 15.82 -2.74
N LEU A 71 -13.68 14.66 -2.07
CA LEU A 71 -13.69 13.35 -2.73
C LEU A 71 -15.12 12.88 -2.92
N ARG A 72 -15.42 12.35 -4.11
CA ARG A 72 -16.72 11.80 -4.49
C ARG A 72 -16.64 10.30 -4.68
N ILE A 73 -17.75 9.63 -4.43
CA ILE A 73 -17.92 8.20 -4.69
C ILE A 73 -19.11 7.96 -5.60
N LYS A 74 -19.11 6.81 -6.24
CA LYS A 74 -20.29 6.21 -6.87
C LYS A 74 -20.80 5.09 -6.00
N ASP A 75 -22.09 5.06 -5.76
CA ASP A 75 -22.75 3.91 -5.13
C ASP A 75 -23.04 2.86 -6.21
N GLU A 76 -22.51 1.68 -6.05
CA GLU A 76 -22.84 0.50 -6.88
C GLU A 76 -23.41 -0.60 -6.01
N ILE A 77 -24.72 -0.70 -5.97
CA ILE A 77 -25.46 -1.72 -5.22
C ILE A 77 -25.09 -1.71 -3.71
N GLY A 78 -25.01 -0.50 -3.15
CA GLY A 78 -24.64 -0.29 -1.74
C GLY A 78 -23.14 -0.40 -1.44
N LEU A 79 -22.29 -0.44 -2.48
CA LEU A 79 -20.83 -0.42 -2.35
C LEU A 79 -20.29 0.89 -2.94
N GLU A 80 -19.36 1.49 -2.23
CA GLU A 80 -18.78 2.76 -2.64
C GLU A 80 -17.54 2.54 -3.53
N LEU A 81 -17.57 3.12 -4.73
CA LEU A 81 -16.42 3.21 -5.62
C LEU A 81 -15.91 4.65 -5.70
N LEU A 82 -14.59 4.82 -5.70
CA LEU A 82 -13.96 6.13 -5.88
C LEU A 82 -14.31 6.70 -7.26
N ASP A 83 -14.90 7.90 -7.29
CA ASP A 83 -15.10 8.67 -8.53
C ASP A 83 -14.01 9.73 -8.67
N CYS A 84 -12.89 9.34 -9.28
CA CYS A 84 -11.78 10.25 -9.52
C CYS A 84 -12.19 11.46 -10.36
N GLY A 85 -13.07 11.26 -11.36
CA GLY A 85 -13.48 12.33 -12.28
C GLY A 85 -14.38 13.39 -11.65
N ALA A 86 -15.25 12.99 -10.70
CA ALA A 86 -16.13 13.91 -9.99
C ALA A 86 -15.52 14.51 -8.71
N SER A 87 -14.38 13.98 -8.26
CA SER A 87 -13.66 14.46 -7.08
C SER A 87 -12.92 15.76 -7.40
N ARG A 88 -12.90 16.71 -6.46
CA ARG A 88 -12.04 17.90 -6.56
C ARG A 88 -10.56 17.54 -6.35
N VAL A 89 -10.30 16.58 -5.47
CA VAL A 89 -8.99 16.01 -5.17
C VAL A 89 -9.15 14.55 -4.75
N PHE A 90 -8.16 13.73 -5.09
CA PHE A 90 -8.03 12.36 -4.61
C PHE A 90 -6.55 11.95 -4.57
N ALA A 91 -6.23 10.94 -3.77
CA ALA A 91 -4.89 10.38 -3.67
C ALA A 91 -4.87 8.95 -4.21
N ILE A 92 -3.82 8.63 -4.96
CA ILE A 92 -3.41 7.27 -5.27
C ILE A 92 -2.22 6.96 -4.39
N THR A 93 -2.44 6.02 -3.47
CA THR A 93 -1.46 5.65 -2.45
C THR A 93 -0.69 4.42 -2.85
N ASP A 94 0.60 4.43 -2.57
CA ASP A 94 1.50 3.30 -2.78
C ASP A 94 2.47 3.22 -1.59
N HIS A 95 2.07 2.47 -0.56
CA HIS A 95 2.82 2.30 0.68
C HIS A 95 3.21 3.63 1.35
N GLN A 96 4.47 4.04 1.28
CA GLN A 96 4.97 5.25 1.94
C GLN A 96 4.98 6.47 1.02
N VAL A 97 4.42 6.36 -0.17
CA VAL A 97 4.27 7.46 -1.13
C VAL A 97 2.81 7.59 -1.54
N ALA A 98 2.32 8.80 -1.68
CA ALA A 98 0.99 9.10 -2.22
C ALA A 98 1.09 10.17 -3.29
N HIS A 99 0.49 9.91 -4.46
CA HIS A 99 0.28 10.88 -5.52
C HIS A 99 -1.09 11.52 -5.37
N ILE A 100 -1.14 12.82 -5.19
CA ILE A 100 -2.36 13.59 -5.02
C ILE A 100 -2.68 14.30 -6.34
N TYR A 101 -3.88 14.08 -6.86
CA TYR A 101 -4.36 14.65 -8.11
C TYR A 101 -5.47 15.67 -7.84
N LEU A 102 -5.30 16.88 -8.32
CA LEU A 102 -6.21 18.00 -8.14
C LEU A 102 -6.96 18.27 -9.45
N ASN A 103 -8.24 17.91 -9.51
CA ASN A 103 -9.13 18.35 -10.58
C ASN A 103 -9.54 19.83 -10.39
N ASP A 104 -9.51 20.31 -9.15
CA ASP A 104 -9.74 21.72 -8.79
C ASP A 104 -8.49 22.32 -8.18
N LYS A 105 -7.73 23.05 -9.01
CA LYS A 105 -6.48 23.71 -8.58
C LYS A 105 -6.68 24.83 -7.57
N SER A 106 -7.90 25.35 -7.43
CA SER A 106 -8.17 26.45 -6.50
C SER A 106 -8.00 26.07 -5.03
N ILE A 107 -8.04 24.74 -4.72
CA ILE A 107 -7.88 24.23 -3.35
C ILE A 107 -6.46 23.70 -3.06
N GLU A 108 -5.52 23.84 -3.98
CA GLU A 108 -4.17 23.24 -3.86
C GLU A 108 -3.46 23.62 -2.56
N ASN A 109 -3.47 24.91 -2.20
CA ASN A 109 -2.84 25.39 -0.98
C ASN A 109 -3.51 24.81 0.28
N GLU A 110 -4.84 24.70 0.29
CA GLU A 110 -5.57 24.12 1.42
C GLU A 110 -5.28 22.63 1.55
N VAL A 111 -5.27 21.90 0.43
CA VAL A 111 -4.89 20.47 0.39
C VAL A 111 -3.47 20.28 0.90
N ARG A 112 -2.52 21.10 0.45
CA ARG A 112 -1.13 21.04 0.89
C ARG A 112 -1.02 21.25 2.40
N THR A 113 -1.63 22.29 2.93
CA THR A 113 -1.62 22.58 4.37
C THR A 113 -2.18 21.39 5.17
N ILE A 114 -3.31 20.83 4.74
CA ILE A 114 -3.89 19.65 5.40
C ILE A 114 -2.93 18.46 5.38
N LEU A 115 -2.27 18.18 4.25
CA LEU A 115 -1.32 17.08 4.15
C LEU A 115 -0.11 17.29 5.07
N GLU A 116 0.44 18.51 5.11
CA GLU A 116 1.58 18.86 5.97
C GLU A 116 1.24 18.78 7.47
N ASP A 117 -0.03 19.00 7.84
CA ASP A 117 -0.52 18.91 9.21
C ASP A 117 -0.96 17.47 9.62
N LEU A 118 -1.06 16.53 8.66
CA LEU A 118 -1.48 15.17 8.98
C LEU A 118 -0.39 14.40 9.73
N PRO A 119 -0.71 13.84 10.91
CA PRO A 119 0.23 13.00 11.64
C PRO A 119 0.71 11.82 10.80
N GLY A 120 2.02 11.65 10.71
CA GLY A 120 2.63 10.59 9.93
C GLY A 120 3.05 11.00 8.52
N VAL A 121 2.69 12.19 8.06
CA VAL A 121 3.21 12.76 6.80
C VAL A 121 4.53 13.47 7.09
N ALA A 122 5.61 12.97 6.50
CA ALA A 122 6.96 13.53 6.68
C ALA A 122 7.21 14.74 5.78
N LYS A 123 6.76 14.66 4.52
CA LYS A 123 7.03 15.72 3.54
C LYS A 123 6.03 15.71 2.40
N VAL A 124 5.71 16.91 1.90
CA VAL A 124 4.89 17.12 0.71
C VAL A 124 5.70 17.87 -0.34
N TYR A 125 5.71 17.34 -1.56
CA TYR A 125 6.35 17.93 -2.73
C TYR A 125 5.28 18.43 -3.70
N ASP A 126 5.60 19.51 -4.41
CA ASP A 126 4.80 20.09 -5.50
C ASP A 126 5.59 20.12 -6.82
N GLN A 127 5.03 20.78 -7.83
CA GLN A 127 5.67 20.91 -9.13
C GLN A 127 7.01 21.66 -9.11
N ASN A 128 7.26 22.51 -8.10
CA ASN A 128 8.48 23.31 -8.00
C ASN A 128 9.65 22.52 -7.42
N ASN A 129 9.39 21.54 -6.56
CA ASN A 129 10.42 20.83 -5.83
C ASN A 129 10.43 19.29 -6.02
N ARG A 130 9.44 18.70 -6.71
CA ARG A 130 9.40 17.25 -6.97
C ARG A 130 10.57 16.72 -7.82
N SER A 131 11.28 17.61 -8.51
CA SER A 131 12.53 17.25 -9.21
C SER A 131 13.65 16.80 -8.27
N GLU A 132 13.63 17.27 -7.02
CA GLU A 132 14.60 16.86 -5.97
C GLU A 132 14.56 15.35 -5.68
N ILE A 133 13.40 14.74 -5.90
CA ILE A 133 13.16 13.31 -5.70
C ILE A 133 13.06 12.51 -7.01
N GLY A 134 13.42 13.13 -8.14
CA GLY A 134 13.40 12.47 -9.46
C GLY A 134 12.01 12.21 -10.04
N LEU A 135 10.94 12.76 -9.46
CA LEU A 135 9.55 12.53 -9.89
C LEU A 135 8.98 13.68 -10.74
N ASN A 136 9.82 14.39 -11.47
CA ASN A 136 9.37 15.44 -12.38
C ASN A 136 8.85 14.86 -13.70
N HIS A 137 7.64 14.31 -13.66
CA HIS A 137 6.97 13.67 -14.80
C HIS A 137 5.50 14.09 -14.84
N ASP A 138 4.92 14.20 -16.05
CA ASP A 138 3.53 14.66 -16.27
C ASP A 138 2.47 13.76 -15.64
N ARG A 139 2.76 12.47 -15.45
CA ARG A 139 1.89 11.50 -14.77
C ARG A 139 2.03 11.51 -13.26
N ALA A 140 3.01 12.19 -12.70
CA ALA A 140 3.11 12.37 -11.26
C ALA A 140 1.94 13.21 -10.75
N GLY A 141 1.54 12.99 -9.50
CA GLY A 141 0.51 13.81 -8.86
C GLY A 141 0.90 15.29 -8.83
N ASP A 142 -0.08 16.14 -8.68
CA ASP A 142 0.14 17.60 -8.49
C ASP A 142 0.93 17.86 -7.22
N LEU A 143 0.58 17.10 -6.15
CA LEU A 143 1.35 17.00 -4.94
C LEU A 143 1.79 15.54 -4.75
N ILE A 144 2.92 15.34 -4.09
CA ILE A 144 3.43 14.03 -3.73
C ILE A 144 3.76 14.05 -2.25
N ALA A 145 3.11 13.19 -1.47
CA ALA A 145 3.34 13.07 -0.04
C ALA A 145 4.18 11.82 0.26
N PHE A 146 5.12 11.96 1.20
CA PHE A 146 5.88 10.88 1.81
C PHE A 146 5.46 10.74 3.26
N SER A 147 5.31 9.50 3.72
CA SER A 147 5.05 9.23 5.13
C SER A 147 6.33 9.25 5.97
N ASP A 148 6.16 9.33 7.29
CA ASP A 148 7.21 8.96 8.24
C ASP A 148 7.64 7.50 8.03
N GLU A 149 8.81 7.14 8.54
CA GLU A 149 9.42 5.82 8.39
C GLU A 149 8.53 4.68 8.95
N ASP A 150 7.77 4.95 10.03
CA ASP A 150 6.90 4.00 10.70
C ASP A 150 5.42 4.11 10.29
N ALA A 151 5.10 4.90 9.25
CA ALA A 151 3.77 5.13 8.76
C ALA A 151 3.61 4.74 7.28
N TRP A 152 2.38 4.55 6.84
CA TRP A 152 2.04 4.30 5.42
C TRP A 152 0.69 4.90 5.05
N PHE A 153 0.48 5.17 3.76
CA PHE A 153 -0.78 5.66 3.23
C PHE A 153 -1.72 4.50 2.91
N ALA A 154 -2.81 4.40 3.67
CA ALA A 154 -3.85 3.41 3.41
C ALA A 154 -4.79 3.88 2.29
N TYR A 155 -5.26 2.93 1.49
CA TYR A 155 -6.09 3.22 0.31
C TYR A 155 -7.52 3.66 0.63
N TYR A 156 -7.97 3.55 1.86
CA TYR A 156 -9.36 3.70 2.26
C TYR A 156 -9.92 5.10 2.00
N TYR A 157 -11.01 5.15 1.25
CA TYR A 157 -11.81 6.36 1.00
C TYR A 157 -13.23 6.26 1.55
N TRP A 158 -13.72 5.04 1.86
CA TRP A 158 -15.03 4.83 2.48
C TRP A 158 -14.99 5.17 3.97
N LEU A 159 -16.10 5.74 4.46
CA LEU A 159 -16.23 6.14 5.86
C LEU A 159 -16.89 5.04 6.71
N ASP A 160 -17.74 4.21 6.08
CA ASP A 160 -18.40 3.08 6.72
C ASP A 160 -17.95 1.78 6.04
N ASP A 161 -17.38 0.88 6.81
CA ASP A 161 -16.90 -0.42 6.33
C ASP A 161 -18.05 -1.31 5.79
N ALA A 162 -19.29 -1.04 6.16
CA ALA A 162 -20.44 -1.70 5.57
C ALA A 162 -20.58 -1.41 4.08
N ASN A 163 -20.16 -0.23 3.64
CA ASN A 163 -20.23 0.26 2.27
C ASN A 163 -18.91 0.14 1.51
N ALA A 164 -17.87 -0.48 2.12
CA ALA A 164 -16.58 -0.67 1.48
C ALA A 164 -16.73 -1.36 0.10
N PRO A 165 -15.89 -1.02 -0.88
CA PRO A 165 -15.92 -1.64 -2.19
C PRO A 165 -15.68 -3.15 -2.09
N ASP A 166 -16.10 -3.89 -3.11
CA ASP A 166 -16.03 -5.35 -3.12
C ASP A 166 -14.58 -5.87 -2.98
N PHE A 167 -13.62 -5.19 -3.58
CA PHE A 167 -12.20 -5.57 -3.48
C PHE A 167 -11.65 -5.46 -2.05
N ALA A 168 -12.17 -4.56 -1.21
CA ALA A 168 -11.75 -4.42 0.19
C ALA A 168 -12.05 -5.68 1.04
N ARG A 169 -12.86 -6.60 0.52
CA ARG A 169 -13.25 -7.85 1.16
C ARG A 169 -12.61 -9.08 0.53
N CYS A 170 -11.84 -8.87 -0.53
CA CYS A 170 -11.21 -9.93 -1.30
C CYS A 170 -9.77 -10.15 -0.84
N VAL A 171 -9.56 -11.16 -0.02
CA VAL A 171 -8.23 -11.76 0.16
C VAL A 171 -7.80 -12.55 -1.08
N ASP A 172 -8.77 -12.88 -1.95
CA ASP A 172 -8.53 -13.70 -3.14
C ASP A 172 -7.70 -13.01 -4.24
N VAL A 173 -7.46 -11.71 -4.12
CA VAL A 173 -6.51 -10.98 -4.99
C VAL A 173 -5.10 -11.59 -4.91
N HIS A 174 -4.78 -12.24 -3.80
CA HIS A 174 -3.50 -12.89 -3.55
C HIS A 174 -3.48 -14.40 -3.89
N ARG A 175 -4.56 -14.97 -4.42
CA ARG A 175 -4.61 -16.36 -4.91
C ARG A 175 -3.95 -16.56 -6.27
N LYS A 176 -2.88 -15.83 -6.55
CA LYS A 176 -2.06 -16.07 -7.73
C LYS A 176 -0.90 -17.00 -7.36
N TYR A 177 -0.40 -17.77 -8.33
CA TYR A 177 0.84 -18.51 -8.12
C TYR A 177 1.95 -17.55 -7.63
N GLY A 178 2.57 -17.89 -6.52
CA GLY A 178 3.61 -17.06 -5.90
C GLY A 178 3.12 -16.11 -4.81
N TYR A 179 1.80 -16.01 -4.59
CA TYR A 179 1.25 -15.25 -3.46
C TYR A 179 0.70 -16.19 -2.39
N ASP A 180 0.97 -15.89 -1.13
CA ASP A 180 0.40 -16.60 0.00
C ASP A 180 -1.03 -16.09 0.26
N PRO A 181 -2.07 -16.93 0.10
CA PRO A 181 -3.47 -16.48 0.31
C PRO A 181 -3.80 -16.16 1.77
N VAL A 182 -2.88 -16.34 2.70
CA VAL A 182 -3.02 -16.02 4.12
C VAL A 182 -2.11 -14.87 4.57
N GLU A 183 -1.59 -14.08 3.65
CA GLU A 183 -0.93 -12.82 4.00
C GLU A 183 -1.94 -11.85 4.59
N LEU A 184 -1.94 -11.79 5.92
CA LEU A 184 -2.73 -10.86 6.70
C LEU A 184 -1.78 -9.96 7.47
N PHE A 185 -1.92 -8.65 7.29
CA PHE A 185 -1.32 -7.70 8.21
C PHE A 185 -2.11 -7.77 9.52
N LEU A 186 -1.44 -8.16 10.59
CA LEU A 186 -2.06 -8.30 11.89
C LEU A 186 -1.62 -7.15 12.78
N ASP A 187 -2.59 -6.44 13.36
CA ASP A 187 -2.31 -5.48 14.42
C ASP A 187 -2.01 -6.23 15.74
N PRO A 188 -0.76 -6.21 16.22
CA PRO A 188 -0.38 -6.93 17.44
C PRO A 188 -1.04 -6.36 18.70
N ALA A 189 -1.56 -5.13 18.67
CA ALA A 189 -2.28 -4.52 19.78
C ALA A 189 -3.72 -5.02 19.91
N GLN A 190 -4.27 -5.71 18.91
CA GLN A 190 -5.63 -6.21 18.96
C GLN A 190 -5.78 -7.46 19.84
N PRO A 191 -6.65 -7.43 20.85
CA PRO A 191 -6.90 -8.61 21.67
C PRO A 191 -7.62 -9.70 20.84
N PHE A 192 -7.30 -10.97 21.10
CA PHE A 192 -7.94 -12.14 20.48
C PHE A 192 -7.85 -12.21 18.94
N ILE A 193 -6.79 -11.68 18.35
CA ILE A 193 -6.60 -11.62 16.89
C ILE A 193 -6.80 -12.98 16.20
N LYS A 194 -6.28 -14.09 16.78
CA LYS A 194 -6.49 -15.44 16.24
C LYS A 194 -7.96 -15.86 16.22
N GLY A 195 -8.74 -15.43 17.21
CA GLY A 195 -10.18 -15.68 17.27
C GLY A 195 -10.94 -14.90 16.19
N LYS A 196 -10.55 -13.66 15.94
CA LYS A 196 -11.11 -12.84 14.84
C LYS A 196 -10.82 -13.45 13.46
N ILE A 197 -9.59 -13.92 13.24
CA ILE A 197 -9.21 -14.61 12.00
C ILE A 197 -10.09 -15.85 11.81
N LEU A 198 -10.22 -16.70 12.83
CA LEU A 198 -11.05 -17.90 12.74
C LEU A 198 -12.52 -17.57 12.45
N LEU A 199 -13.06 -16.52 13.08
CA LEU A 199 -14.42 -16.06 12.83
C LEU A 199 -14.60 -15.56 11.40
N ASN A 200 -13.63 -14.82 10.86
CA ASN A 200 -13.64 -14.34 9.48
C ASN A 200 -13.55 -15.50 8.49
N LEU A 201 -12.71 -16.49 8.74
CA LEU A 201 -12.65 -17.71 7.92
C LEU A 201 -13.99 -18.49 7.92
N LEU A 202 -14.66 -18.56 9.07
CA LEU A 202 -15.99 -19.16 9.19
C LEU A 202 -17.04 -18.34 8.40
N LYS A 203 -17.04 -17.03 8.52
CA LYS A 203 -17.92 -16.14 7.73
C LYS A 203 -17.69 -16.34 6.23
N LYS A 204 -16.41 -16.40 5.79
CA LYS A 204 -16.07 -16.69 4.38
C LYS A 204 -16.64 -18.03 3.93
N LYS A 205 -16.48 -19.09 4.74
CA LYS A 205 -17.02 -20.43 4.43
C LYS A 205 -18.55 -20.46 4.33
N LEU A 206 -19.23 -19.60 5.07
CA LEU A 206 -20.70 -19.46 5.05
C LEU A 206 -21.19 -18.48 3.97
N GLY A 207 -20.29 -17.89 3.15
CA GLY A 207 -20.66 -16.92 2.13
C GLY A 207 -21.11 -15.57 2.70
N LEU A 208 -20.83 -15.30 3.97
CA LEU A 208 -21.18 -14.03 4.62
C LEU A 208 -20.16 -12.94 4.24
N ARG A 209 -20.68 -11.72 4.16
CA ARG A 209 -19.88 -10.51 3.90
C ARG A 209 -18.90 -10.29 5.05
N MET A 210 -17.63 -10.04 4.73
CA MET A 210 -16.60 -9.74 5.72
C MET A 210 -15.53 -8.79 5.15
N LEU A 211 -14.94 -7.99 6.02
CA LEU A 211 -13.68 -7.29 5.79
C LEU A 211 -12.55 -8.13 6.39
N MET A 212 -11.40 -8.11 5.75
CA MET A 212 -10.21 -8.85 6.20
C MET A 212 -9.20 -7.97 6.95
N ASP A 213 -9.59 -6.76 7.31
CA ASP A 213 -8.79 -5.93 8.22
C ASP A 213 -8.81 -6.55 9.62
N VAL A 214 -7.68 -7.05 10.06
CA VAL A 214 -7.53 -7.67 11.37
C VAL A 214 -6.32 -7.09 12.08
#